data_1647da144feb2d5ff018cc81327d46a9
#
_entry.id   1647da144feb2d5ff018cc81327d46a9
#
_cell.length_a   1.000
_cell.length_b   1.000
_cell.length_c   1.000
_cell.angle_alpha   90.00
_cell.angle_beta   90.00
_cell.angle_gamma   90.00
#
_symmetry.space_group_name_H-M   'P 1'
#
loop_
_entity.id
_entity.type
_entity.pdbx_description
1 polymer ?
#
loop_
_entity_poly.entity_id
_entity_poly.type
_entity_poly.pdbx_seq_one_letter_code
_entity_poly.pdbx_strand_id
1 'polypeptide(L)'
;MKRLICLLFSLLLAAGLLFGCAKKEVLYSFTDGERVISVLGGSGRANYLSVTENGRDIWQTRIRADRTVGSRGGTYGLRVEDVNFDGRNDLIIALTVTDDITTEQVYLQQSDGSYRLNTELDGKCNLSVDARQELILAFDRTDITERDAGTDRTYHVKTDTATAYSWQGAALIPRRRVSLTYYGGSGLYCYSVADYDASAGAWKTPDDRWFSPDEVEQQSFEGLYYFR
;
A
#
# COMPACT_ATOMS: atom_id res chain seq x y z
N MET A 1 37.23 48.18 0.82
CA MET A 1 36.68 47.10 0.03
C MET A 1 36.95 45.68 0.58
N LYS A 2 38.19 45.28 0.91
CA LYS A 2 38.51 43.93 1.43
C LYS A 2 37.75 43.54 2.72
N ARG A 3 37.54 44.47 3.67
CA ARG A 3 36.79 44.20 4.92
C ARG A 3 35.28 44.00 4.72
N LEU A 4 34.69 44.62 3.68
CA LEU A 4 33.26 44.47 3.37
C LEU A 4 32.97 43.11 2.72
N ILE A 5 33.92 42.61 1.92
CA ILE A 5 33.82 41.31 1.25
C ILE A 5 33.92 40.17 2.29
N CYS A 6 34.80 40.30 3.30
CA CYS A 6 34.89 39.32 4.39
C CYS A 6 33.62 39.28 5.24
N LEU A 7 32.95 40.40 5.49
CA LEU A 7 31.70 40.46 6.24
C LEU A 7 30.53 39.83 5.46
N LEU A 8 30.47 40.05 4.15
CA LEU A 8 29.47 39.41 3.29
C LEU A 8 29.66 37.88 3.19
N PHE A 9 30.93 37.42 3.13
CA PHE A 9 31.22 35.99 3.12
C PHE A 9 30.89 35.29 4.45
N SER A 10 31.16 35.94 5.59
CA SER A 10 30.80 35.43 6.91
C SER A 10 29.29 35.42 7.14
N LEU A 11 28.54 36.39 6.61
CA LEU A 11 27.08 36.41 6.66
C LEU A 11 26.46 35.32 5.75
N LEU A 12 27.03 35.06 4.58
CA LEU A 12 26.61 33.97 3.69
C LEU A 12 26.90 32.58 4.28
N LEU A 13 28.07 32.42 4.96
CA LEU A 13 28.35 31.17 5.68
C LEU A 13 27.43 30.99 6.89
N ALA A 14 27.11 32.03 7.64
CA ALA A 14 26.19 31.97 8.76
C ALA A 14 24.75 31.71 8.29
N ALA A 15 24.32 32.28 7.15
CA ALA A 15 23.02 31.96 6.52
C ALA A 15 22.98 30.53 5.99
N GLY A 16 24.08 30.02 5.43
CA GLY A 16 24.18 28.61 4.99
C GLY A 16 24.10 27.58 6.14
N LEU A 17 24.55 27.98 7.34
CA LEU A 17 24.44 27.15 8.55
C LEU A 17 23.04 27.23 9.20
N LEU A 18 22.24 28.25 8.88
CA LEU A 18 20.88 28.43 9.37
C LEU A 18 19.85 27.69 8.50
N PHE A 19 20.22 27.23 7.29
CA PHE A 19 19.48 26.17 6.61
C PHE A 19 19.82 24.81 7.24
N GLY A 20 19.68 24.77 8.58
CA GLY A 20 19.88 23.58 9.37
C GLY A 20 19.02 22.46 8.78
N CYS A 21 19.59 21.29 8.63
CA CYS A 21 18.86 20.06 8.45
C CYS A 21 17.65 20.08 9.37
N ALA A 22 16.47 20.28 8.82
CA ALA A 22 15.24 20.25 9.60
C ALA A 22 15.28 18.93 10.36
N LYS A 23 15.35 19.03 11.71
CA LYS A 23 15.49 17.85 12.57
C LYS A 23 14.29 16.97 12.27
N LYS A 24 14.56 15.75 11.77
CA LYS A 24 13.49 14.79 11.51
C LYS A 24 12.80 14.52 12.84
N GLU A 25 11.52 14.73 12.86
CA GLU A 25 10.65 14.43 14.00
C GLU A 25 10.26 12.94 13.96
N VAL A 26 10.29 12.27 15.11
CA VAL A 26 9.71 10.93 15.23
C VAL A 26 8.21 11.10 15.33
N LEU A 27 7.49 10.70 14.29
CA LEU A 27 6.03 10.79 14.24
C LEU A 27 5.38 9.57 14.88
N TYR A 28 6.00 8.41 14.73
CA TYR A 28 5.57 7.15 15.31
C TYR A 28 6.76 6.20 15.43
N SER A 29 6.77 5.36 16.45
CA SER A 29 7.74 4.28 16.59
C SER A 29 7.16 3.12 17.40
N PHE A 30 7.65 1.92 17.15
CA PHE A 30 7.40 0.74 17.97
C PHE A 30 8.64 -0.15 18.01
N THR A 31 8.64 -1.09 18.95
CA THR A 31 9.75 -2.03 19.13
C THR A 31 9.34 -3.41 18.66
N ASP A 32 10.18 -4.05 17.83
CA ASP A 32 10.08 -5.43 17.40
C ASP A 32 11.39 -6.15 17.78
N GLY A 33 11.37 -6.94 18.84
CA GLY A 33 12.57 -7.52 19.42
C GLY A 33 13.57 -6.46 19.90
N GLU A 34 14.80 -6.49 19.37
CA GLU A 34 15.87 -5.52 19.65
C GLU A 34 15.83 -4.30 18.71
N ARG A 35 14.87 -4.26 17.79
CA ARG A 35 14.74 -3.21 16.78
C ARG A 35 13.71 -2.18 17.18
N VAL A 36 14.02 -0.92 16.91
CA VAL A 36 13.06 0.17 16.96
C VAL A 36 12.81 0.63 15.53
N ILE A 37 11.56 0.50 15.10
CA ILE A 37 11.11 0.89 13.77
C ILE A 37 10.38 2.23 13.92
N SER A 38 10.79 3.22 13.13
CA SER A 38 10.32 4.59 13.30
C SER A 38 9.88 5.20 11.97
N VAL A 39 8.74 5.88 12.02
CA VAL A 39 8.28 6.79 10.96
C VAL A 39 8.77 8.18 11.33
N LEU A 40 9.58 8.78 10.46
CA LEU A 40 10.17 10.09 10.67
C LEU A 40 9.62 11.08 9.65
N GLY A 41 9.47 12.34 10.07
CA GLY A 41 8.97 13.36 9.15
C GLY A 41 8.96 14.75 9.73
N GLY A 42 8.02 15.56 9.28
CA GLY A 42 7.79 16.91 9.78
C GLY A 42 6.43 17.43 9.33
N SER A 43 5.84 18.33 10.14
CA SER A 43 4.50 18.90 9.88
C SER A 43 3.40 17.82 9.70
N GLY A 44 3.51 16.72 10.44
CA GLY A 44 2.55 15.61 10.39
C GLY A 44 2.64 14.73 9.13
N ARG A 45 3.66 14.94 8.27
CA ARG A 45 3.87 14.15 7.06
C ARG A 45 5.05 13.21 7.22
N ALA A 46 4.81 11.92 6.99
CA ALA A 46 5.84 10.91 6.97
C ALA A 46 6.75 11.07 5.74
N ASN A 47 8.06 11.13 5.95
CA ASN A 47 9.05 11.31 4.89
C ASN A 47 10.11 10.22 4.88
N TYR A 48 10.29 9.51 5.99
CA TYR A 48 11.30 8.47 6.13
C TYR A 48 10.78 7.33 7.00
N LEU A 49 11.25 6.15 6.70
CA LEU A 49 11.17 4.95 7.53
C LEU A 49 12.58 4.62 7.98
N SER A 50 12.77 4.34 9.27
CA SER A 50 14.08 4.09 9.86
C SER A 50 14.01 2.89 10.79
N VAL A 51 15.06 2.08 10.81
CA VAL A 51 15.22 0.95 11.74
C VAL A 51 16.53 1.13 12.48
N THR A 52 16.46 1.08 13.81
CA THR A 52 17.63 1.05 14.68
C THR A 52 17.67 -0.27 15.44
N GLU A 53 18.85 -0.79 15.71
CA GLU A 53 19.07 -1.98 16.49
C GLU A 53 20.13 -1.67 17.55
N ASN A 54 19.84 -1.94 18.81
CA ASN A 54 20.73 -1.60 19.95
C ASN A 54 21.17 -0.11 19.93
N GLY A 55 20.24 0.79 19.52
CA GLY A 55 20.48 2.23 19.43
C GLY A 55 21.35 2.69 18.25
N ARG A 56 21.66 1.80 17.32
CA ARG A 56 22.42 2.13 16.09
C ARG A 56 21.50 2.08 14.89
N ASP A 57 21.59 3.08 14.01
CA ASP A 57 20.88 3.09 12.74
C ASP A 57 21.43 1.95 11.86
N ILE A 58 20.57 0.98 11.51
CA ILE A 58 20.92 -0.12 10.62
C ILE A 58 20.34 0.07 9.21
N TRP A 59 19.24 0.81 9.09
CA TRP A 59 18.63 1.08 7.81
C TRP A 59 17.72 2.31 7.86
N GLN A 60 17.67 3.05 6.75
CA GLN A 60 16.76 4.17 6.56
C GLN A 60 16.41 4.32 5.09
N THR A 61 15.16 4.65 4.79
CA THR A 61 14.72 4.98 3.44
C THR A 61 13.78 6.17 3.42
N ARG A 62 13.67 6.81 2.24
CA ARG A 62 12.72 7.89 2.02
C ARG A 62 11.40 7.32 1.53
N ILE A 63 10.30 7.76 2.15
CA ILE A 63 8.93 7.49 1.73
C ILE A 63 8.22 8.79 1.38
N ARG A 64 7.08 8.70 0.69
CA ARG A 64 6.27 9.86 0.33
C ARG A 64 4.80 9.61 0.69
N ALA A 65 4.55 9.42 1.98
CA ALA A 65 3.18 9.32 2.47
C ALA A 65 2.46 10.67 2.35
N ASP A 66 1.19 10.65 2.00
CA ASP A 66 0.37 11.85 2.04
C ASP A 66 -0.07 12.19 3.50
N ARG A 67 -0.73 13.34 3.66
CA ARG A 67 -1.13 13.81 5.00
C ARG A 67 -2.32 13.03 5.58
N THR A 68 -3.08 12.35 4.76
CA THR A 68 -4.28 11.61 5.19
C THR A 68 -3.92 10.37 5.97
N VAL A 69 -2.75 9.78 5.70
CA VAL A 69 -2.23 8.58 6.37
C VAL A 69 -2.11 8.79 7.88
N GLY A 70 -1.52 9.90 8.32
CA GLY A 70 -1.30 10.20 9.74
C GLY A 70 -2.60 10.46 10.53
N SER A 71 -3.69 10.82 9.86
CA SER A 71 -4.99 11.11 10.51
C SER A 71 -5.76 9.84 10.90
N ARG A 72 -5.38 8.68 10.39
CA ARG A 72 -5.97 7.37 10.73
C ARG A 72 -5.16 6.66 11.82
N GLY A 73 -5.35 7.06 13.08
CA GLY A 73 -4.86 6.32 14.25
C GLY A 73 -3.38 6.55 14.62
N GLY A 74 -2.66 7.45 13.95
CA GLY A 74 -1.32 7.88 14.34
C GLY A 74 -0.18 6.90 14.07
N THR A 75 -0.46 5.69 13.53
CA THR A 75 0.55 4.66 13.21
C THR A 75 1.13 4.80 11.82
N TYR A 76 0.58 5.68 11.00
CA TYR A 76 0.92 5.83 9.58
C TYR A 76 0.71 4.55 8.76
N GLY A 77 -0.16 3.64 9.24
CA GLY A 77 -0.36 2.33 8.62
C GLY A 77 0.89 1.45 8.63
N LEU A 78 1.87 1.78 9.49
CA LEU A 78 3.06 0.95 9.67
C LEU A 78 2.69 -0.33 10.41
N ARG A 79 3.03 -1.46 9.82
CA ARG A 79 2.87 -2.79 10.40
C ARG A 79 4.02 -3.69 10.00
N VAL A 80 4.18 -4.77 10.74
CA VAL A 80 5.26 -5.74 10.59
C VAL A 80 4.64 -7.10 10.39
N GLU A 81 4.95 -7.74 9.28
CA GLU A 81 4.42 -9.04 8.89
C GLU A 81 5.45 -9.78 8.03
N ASP A 82 5.49 -11.10 8.08
CA ASP A 82 6.29 -11.92 7.16
C ASP A 82 5.51 -12.06 5.84
N VAL A 83 5.79 -11.15 4.90
CA VAL A 83 5.02 -11.04 3.66
C VAL A 83 5.47 -12.07 2.61
N ASN A 84 6.72 -12.50 2.66
CA ASN A 84 7.28 -13.45 1.70
C ASN A 84 7.45 -14.87 2.25
N PHE A 85 6.98 -15.10 3.49
CA PHE A 85 6.98 -16.38 4.20
C PHE A 85 8.38 -16.99 4.38
N ASP A 86 9.39 -16.12 4.56
CA ASP A 86 10.78 -16.54 4.76
C ASP A 86 11.20 -16.59 6.24
N GLY A 87 10.26 -16.35 7.15
CA GLY A 87 10.45 -16.34 8.60
C GLY A 87 11.05 -15.04 9.14
N ARG A 88 11.18 -13.99 8.31
CA ARG A 88 11.64 -12.67 8.73
C ARG A 88 10.49 -11.65 8.66
N ASN A 89 10.53 -10.71 9.57
CA ASN A 89 9.53 -9.65 9.64
C ASN A 89 9.81 -8.55 8.61
N ASP A 90 8.89 -8.36 7.67
CA ASP A 90 8.92 -7.30 6.67
C ASP A 90 8.18 -6.05 7.18
N LEU A 91 8.37 -4.92 6.50
CA LEU A 91 7.72 -3.66 6.85
C LEU A 91 6.71 -3.27 5.78
N ILE A 92 5.49 -2.98 6.20
CA ILE A 92 4.43 -2.43 5.35
C ILE A 92 4.11 -1.03 5.86
N ILE A 93 4.07 -0.05 4.96
CA ILE A 93 3.74 1.34 5.29
C ILE A 93 2.70 1.90 4.32
N ALA A 94 1.69 2.57 4.84
CA ALA A 94 0.71 3.28 4.03
C ALA A 94 1.33 4.54 3.38
N LEU A 95 1.03 4.78 2.11
CA LEU A 95 1.43 5.98 1.37
C LEU A 95 0.27 6.95 1.17
N THR A 96 -0.89 6.43 0.84
CA THR A 96 -2.11 7.20 0.58
C THR A 96 -3.28 6.47 1.19
N VAL A 97 -4.19 7.21 1.78
CA VAL A 97 -5.47 6.70 2.27
C VAL A 97 -6.58 7.56 1.69
N THR A 98 -7.44 6.95 0.88
CA THR A 98 -8.60 7.59 0.28
C THR A 98 -9.82 6.70 0.51
N ASP A 99 -10.81 7.21 1.23
CA ASP A 99 -11.98 6.44 1.66
C ASP A 99 -11.56 5.14 2.37
N ASP A 100 -11.84 3.99 1.76
CA ASP A 100 -11.49 2.66 2.28
C ASP A 100 -10.28 2.04 1.58
N ILE A 101 -9.61 2.78 0.69
CA ILE A 101 -8.45 2.30 -0.07
C ILE A 101 -7.17 2.89 0.52
N THR A 102 -6.25 2.01 0.88
CA THR A 102 -4.91 2.36 1.36
C THR A 102 -3.88 1.81 0.38
N THR A 103 -3.15 2.71 -0.30
CA THR A 103 -1.97 2.32 -1.09
C THR A 103 -0.79 2.10 -0.17
N GLU A 104 -0.08 1.01 -0.35
CA GLU A 104 0.98 0.58 0.58
C GLU A 104 2.29 0.32 -0.15
N GLN A 105 3.39 0.45 0.59
CA GLN A 105 4.71 -0.05 0.20
C GLN A 105 5.18 -1.14 1.16
N VAL A 106 5.84 -2.15 0.59
CA VAL A 106 6.39 -3.28 1.33
C VAL A 106 7.90 -3.30 1.19
N TYR A 107 8.60 -3.43 2.31
CA TYR A 107 10.03 -3.55 2.37
C TYR A 107 10.39 -4.90 2.96
N LEU A 108 10.94 -5.81 2.14
CA LEU A 108 11.34 -7.15 2.57
C LEU A 108 12.67 -7.11 3.33
N GLN A 109 12.70 -7.75 4.50
CA GLN A 109 13.91 -7.89 5.29
C GLN A 109 14.89 -8.84 4.62
N GLN A 110 16.13 -8.40 4.47
CA GLN A 110 17.21 -9.17 3.90
C GLN A 110 17.94 -9.98 4.99
N SER A 111 18.73 -10.97 4.56
CA SER A 111 19.51 -11.81 5.50
C SER A 111 20.58 -11.04 6.28
N ASP A 112 21.01 -9.88 5.79
CA ASP A 112 21.95 -8.97 6.48
C ASP A 112 21.26 -8.00 7.45
N GLY A 113 19.93 -8.12 7.61
CA GLY A 113 19.11 -7.27 8.47
C GLY A 113 18.65 -5.95 7.85
N SER A 114 19.13 -5.61 6.65
CA SER A 114 18.62 -4.47 5.89
C SER A 114 17.23 -4.75 5.31
N TYR A 115 16.60 -3.72 4.71
CA TYR A 115 15.30 -3.84 4.07
C TYR A 115 15.35 -3.35 2.63
N ARG A 116 14.67 -4.05 1.74
CA ARG A 116 14.60 -3.72 0.32
C ARG A 116 13.14 -3.54 -0.11
N LEU A 117 12.85 -2.42 -0.79
CA LEU A 117 11.55 -2.20 -1.42
C LEU A 117 11.19 -3.34 -2.36
N ASN A 118 10.03 -3.92 -2.16
CA ASN A 118 9.46 -4.91 -3.06
C ASN A 118 8.64 -4.22 -4.15
N THR A 119 9.07 -4.33 -5.40
CA THR A 119 8.42 -3.69 -6.55
C THR A 119 7.20 -4.46 -7.05
N GLU A 120 7.08 -5.75 -6.75
CA GLU A 120 5.93 -6.58 -7.12
C GLU A 120 4.66 -6.21 -6.34
N LEU A 121 4.85 -5.73 -5.12
CA LEU A 121 3.76 -5.29 -4.23
C LEU A 121 3.56 -3.78 -4.24
N ASP A 122 4.45 -3.01 -4.89
CA ASP A 122 4.37 -1.55 -4.93
C ASP A 122 3.07 -1.11 -5.64
N GLY A 123 2.35 -0.20 -5.01
CA GLY A 123 1.09 0.32 -5.53
C GLY A 123 -0.12 -0.61 -5.39
N LYS A 124 0.02 -1.81 -4.80
CA LYS A 124 -1.14 -2.62 -4.42
C LYS A 124 -1.81 -2.02 -3.19
N CYS A 125 -3.12 -2.24 -3.10
CA CYS A 125 -3.95 -1.59 -2.08
C CYS A 125 -4.45 -2.60 -1.04
N ASN A 126 -4.63 -2.11 0.19
CA ASN A 126 -5.23 -2.85 1.31
C ASN A 126 -4.67 -4.28 1.43
N LEU A 127 -3.35 -4.40 1.49
CA LEU A 127 -2.69 -5.69 1.58
C LEU A 127 -3.08 -6.42 2.87
N SER A 128 -3.29 -7.73 2.77
CA SER A 128 -3.48 -8.64 3.89
C SER A 128 -2.66 -9.89 3.66
N VAL A 129 -2.02 -10.40 4.72
CA VAL A 129 -1.18 -11.60 4.69
C VAL A 129 -1.96 -12.75 5.31
N ASP A 130 -2.23 -13.78 4.53
CA ASP A 130 -2.72 -15.05 5.03
C ASP A 130 -1.54 -16.01 5.22
N ALA A 131 -0.92 -15.97 6.40
CA ALA A 131 0.22 -16.82 6.74
C ALA A 131 -0.12 -18.31 6.75
N ARG A 132 -1.39 -18.68 6.91
CA ARG A 132 -1.83 -20.08 6.93
C ARG A 132 -1.84 -20.71 5.54
N GLN A 133 -2.20 -19.92 4.53
CA GLN A 133 -2.27 -20.35 3.14
C GLN A 133 -1.06 -19.88 2.32
N GLU A 134 -0.17 -19.11 2.93
CA GLU A 134 0.96 -18.44 2.26
C GLU A 134 0.49 -17.58 1.07
N LEU A 135 -0.57 -16.78 1.31
CA LEU A 135 -1.14 -15.90 0.31
C LEU A 135 -1.03 -14.43 0.72
N ILE A 136 -0.81 -13.60 -0.27
CA ILE A 136 -0.98 -12.14 -0.16
C ILE A 136 -2.31 -11.80 -0.83
N LEU A 137 -3.17 -11.11 -0.11
CA LEU A 137 -4.42 -10.58 -0.63
C LEU A 137 -4.26 -9.09 -0.88
N ALA A 138 -4.66 -8.62 -2.04
CA ALA A 138 -4.74 -7.20 -2.37
C ALA A 138 -6.16 -6.85 -2.78
N PHE A 139 -6.66 -5.74 -2.28
CA PHE A 139 -7.98 -5.23 -2.62
C PHE A 139 -7.86 -3.97 -3.45
N ASP A 140 -8.70 -3.82 -4.44
CA ASP A 140 -8.82 -2.63 -5.27
C ASP A 140 -10.29 -2.27 -5.48
N ARG A 141 -10.54 -0.97 -5.65
CA ARG A 141 -11.87 -0.42 -5.93
C ARG A 141 -11.76 0.56 -7.09
N THR A 142 -12.59 0.38 -8.09
CA THR A 142 -12.72 1.30 -9.21
C THR A 142 -14.15 1.85 -9.29
N ASP A 143 -14.27 3.12 -9.63
CA ASP A 143 -15.55 3.79 -9.94
C ASP A 143 -15.31 4.56 -11.24
N ILE A 144 -15.88 4.06 -12.32
CA ILE A 144 -15.75 4.65 -13.65
C ILE A 144 -17.12 5.06 -14.17
N THR A 145 -17.13 6.05 -15.06
CA THR A 145 -18.34 6.43 -15.78
C THR A 145 -18.27 5.89 -17.19
N GLU A 146 -19.21 5.06 -17.55
CA GLU A 146 -19.37 4.54 -18.90
C GLU A 146 -20.48 5.28 -19.63
N ARG A 147 -20.37 5.36 -20.96
CA ARG A 147 -21.36 5.96 -21.84
C ARG A 147 -21.99 4.86 -22.69
N ASP A 148 -23.31 4.77 -22.61
CA ASP A 148 -24.07 3.88 -23.49
C ASP A 148 -24.11 4.45 -24.91
N ALA A 149 -23.51 3.74 -25.86
CA ALA A 149 -23.42 4.17 -27.26
C ALA A 149 -24.79 4.25 -27.98
N GLY A 150 -25.79 3.54 -27.49
CA GLY A 150 -27.14 3.51 -28.07
C GLY A 150 -28.08 4.60 -27.56
N THR A 151 -27.90 5.03 -26.31
CA THR A 151 -28.82 5.97 -25.63
C THR A 151 -28.20 7.29 -25.24
N ASP A 152 -26.89 7.44 -25.42
CA ASP A 152 -26.11 8.62 -25.02
C ASP A 152 -26.16 8.91 -23.49
N ARG A 153 -26.61 7.95 -22.71
CA ARG A 153 -26.66 8.04 -21.25
C ARG A 153 -25.34 7.61 -20.62
N THR A 154 -24.98 8.28 -19.54
CA THR A 154 -23.84 7.87 -18.73
C THR A 154 -24.32 7.16 -17.46
N TYR A 155 -23.60 6.13 -17.03
CA TYR A 155 -23.85 5.41 -15.80
C TYR A 155 -22.53 5.05 -15.10
N HIS A 156 -22.62 4.87 -13.79
CA HIS A 156 -21.48 4.46 -13.00
C HIS A 156 -21.32 2.93 -13.04
N VAL A 157 -20.05 2.49 -13.15
CA VAL A 157 -19.64 1.11 -12.96
C VAL A 157 -18.68 1.08 -11.80
N LYS A 158 -19.08 0.44 -10.71
CA LYS A 158 -18.27 0.31 -9.49
C LYS A 158 -17.84 -1.13 -9.34
N THR A 159 -16.53 -1.36 -9.20
CA THR A 159 -15.99 -2.69 -9.06
C THR A 159 -15.11 -2.77 -7.82
N ASP A 160 -15.44 -3.68 -6.92
CA ASP A 160 -14.59 -4.13 -5.84
C ASP A 160 -13.89 -5.42 -6.28
N THR A 161 -12.56 -5.46 -6.18
CA THR A 161 -11.76 -6.60 -6.62
C THR A 161 -10.82 -7.04 -5.51
N ALA A 162 -10.82 -8.32 -5.21
CA ALA A 162 -9.83 -8.99 -4.37
C ALA A 162 -8.98 -9.93 -5.23
N THR A 163 -7.66 -9.81 -5.13
CA THR A 163 -6.73 -10.71 -5.82
C THR A 163 -5.82 -11.39 -4.82
N ALA A 164 -5.80 -12.72 -4.85
CA ALA A 164 -4.88 -13.53 -4.08
C ALA A 164 -3.62 -13.82 -4.91
N TYR A 165 -2.47 -13.66 -4.28
CA TYR A 165 -1.15 -13.93 -4.85
C TYR A 165 -0.40 -14.93 -4.00
N SER A 166 0.53 -15.67 -4.61
CA SER A 166 1.54 -16.46 -3.89
C SER A 166 2.92 -16.21 -4.46
N TRP A 167 3.93 -16.41 -3.66
CA TRP A 167 5.31 -16.34 -4.13
C TRP A 167 5.71 -17.59 -4.88
N GLN A 168 6.46 -17.41 -5.98
CA GLN A 168 7.14 -18.46 -6.70
C GLN A 168 8.59 -18.00 -6.91
N GLY A 169 9.46 -18.38 -5.99
CA GLY A 169 10.78 -17.77 -5.88
C GLY A 169 10.67 -16.28 -5.54
N ALA A 170 11.25 -15.41 -6.36
CA ALA A 170 11.17 -13.96 -6.17
C ALA A 170 9.97 -13.30 -6.87
N ALA A 171 9.18 -14.04 -7.64
CA ALA A 171 8.04 -13.51 -8.39
C ALA A 171 6.73 -13.69 -7.62
N LEU A 172 5.89 -12.67 -7.66
CA LEU A 172 4.54 -12.71 -7.10
C LEU A 172 3.56 -13.13 -8.18
N ILE A 173 3.00 -14.33 -8.05
CA ILE A 173 2.11 -14.92 -9.04
C ILE A 173 0.66 -14.81 -8.58
N PRO A 174 -0.25 -14.21 -9.37
CA PRO A 174 -1.66 -14.21 -9.05
C PRO A 174 -2.20 -15.66 -9.06
N ARG A 175 -3.19 -15.92 -8.21
CA ARG A 175 -3.82 -17.24 -8.06
C ARG A 175 -5.30 -17.18 -8.39
N ARG A 176 -5.99 -16.25 -7.75
CA ARG A 176 -7.44 -16.09 -7.91
C ARG A 176 -7.79 -14.61 -7.82
N ARG A 177 -8.76 -14.21 -8.59
CA ARG A 177 -9.40 -12.90 -8.51
C ARG A 177 -10.89 -13.08 -8.32
N VAL A 178 -11.42 -12.33 -7.36
CA VAL A 178 -12.87 -12.23 -7.10
C VAL A 178 -13.25 -10.76 -7.26
N SER A 179 -14.31 -10.48 -7.98
CA SER A 179 -14.81 -9.12 -8.13
C SER A 179 -16.34 -9.07 -7.99
N LEU A 180 -16.81 -7.94 -7.47
CA LEU A 180 -18.23 -7.58 -7.45
C LEU A 180 -18.37 -6.24 -8.18
N THR A 181 -19.03 -6.27 -9.32
CA THR A 181 -19.23 -5.10 -10.18
C THR A 181 -20.70 -4.68 -10.17
N TYR A 182 -20.97 -3.42 -9.81
CA TYR A 182 -22.27 -2.81 -9.99
C TYR A 182 -22.33 -2.07 -11.31
N TYR A 183 -23.31 -2.37 -12.14
CA TYR A 183 -23.58 -1.73 -13.42
C TYR A 183 -24.78 -0.78 -13.29
N GLY A 184 -24.52 0.51 -13.12
CA GLY A 184 -25.57 1.51 -12.94
C GLY A 184 -26.57 1.60 -14.11
N GLY A 185 -26.17 1.22 -15.32
CA GLY A 185 -27.04 1.19 -16.49
C GLY A 185 -28.14 0.13 -16.41
N SER A 186 -27.84 -1.04 -15.90
CA SER A 186 -28.80 -2.15 -15.70
C SER A 186 -29.36 -2.23 -14.27
N GLY A 187 -28.68 -1.60 -13.31
CA GLY A 187 -28.98 -1.75 -11.89
C GLY A 187 -28.61 -3.12 -11.31
N LEU A 188 -27.81 -3.92 -12.03
CA LEU A 188 -27.44 -5.28 -11.63
C LEU A 188 -26.01 -5.33 -11.08
N TYR A 189 -25.75 -6.35 -10.29
CA TYR A 189 -24.41 -6.72 -9.83
C TYR A 189 -23.93 -7.97 -10.54
N CYS A 190 -22.65 -7.99 -10.91
CA CYS A 190 -21.96 -9.17 -11.40
C CYS A 190 -20.91 -9.60 -10.39
N TYR A 191 -21.05 -10.78 -9.81
CA TYR A 191 -20.02 -11.45 -9.04
C TYR A 191 -19.22 -12.35 -9.97
N SER A 192 -17.92 -12.17 -10.01
CA SER A 192 -17.01 -12.82 -10.95
C SER A 192 -15.85 -13.47 -10.22
N VAL A 193 -15.57 -14.74 -10.52
CA VAL A 193 -14.42 -15.48 -9.98
C VAL A 193 -13.57 -15.98 -11.13
N ALA A 194 -12.30 -15.67 -11.12
CA ALA A 194 -11.34 -16.12 -12.12
C ALA A 194 -10.09 -16.71 -11.45
N ASP A 195 -9.68 -17.89 -11.84
CA ASP A 195 -8.39 -18.50 -11.48
C ASP A 195 -7.33 -18.10 -12.51
N TYR A 196 -6.10 -17.94 -12.05
CA TYR A 196 -4.97 -17.67 -12.92
C TYR A 196 -4.28 -18.96 -13.35
N ASP A 197 -4.05 -19.13 -14.64
CA ASP A 197 -3.25 -20.21 -15.19
C ASP A 197 -1.80 -19.74 -15.33
N ALA A 198 -0.95 -20.13 -14.37
CA ALA A 198 0.46 -19.74 -14.36
C ALA A 198 1.25 -20.33 -15.55
N SER A 199 0.80 -21.43 -16.13
CA SER A 199 1.45 -22.05 -17.30
C SER A 199 1.14 -21.31 -18.59
N ALA A 200 -0.07 -20.76 -18.70
CA ALA A 200 -0.48 -19.94 -19.83
C ALA A 200 -0.17 -18.45 -19.62
N GLY A 201 0.17 -18.03 -18.40
CA GLY A 201 0.37 -16.62 -18.05
C GLY A 201 -0.89 -15.76 -18.18
N ALA A 202 -2.07 -16.36 -17.98
CA ALA A 202 -3.36 -15.71 -18.26
C ALA A 202 -4.45 -16.11 -17.25
N TRP A 203 -5.42 -15.20 -17.09
CA TRP A 203 -6.64 -15.51 -16.35
C TRP A 203 -7.51 -16.48 -17.16
N LYS A 204 -8.06 -17.50 -16.51
CA LYS A 204 -9.10 -18.35 -17.09
C LYS A 204 -10.39 -17.54 -17.27
N THR A 205 -11.27 -18.03 -18.12
CA THR A 205 -12.61 -17.45 -18.26
C THR A 205 -13.29 -17.39 -16.89
N PRO A 206 -13.79 -16.22 -16.47
CA PRO A 206 -14.43 -16.08 -15.18
C PRO A 206 -15.75 -16.85 -15.09
N ASP A 207 -16.10 -17.28 -13.88
CA ASP A 207 -17.45 -17.75 -13.53
C ASP A 207 -18.25 -16.53 -13.05
N ASP A 208 -19.14 -16.02 -13.88
CA ASP A 208 -19.93 -14.83 -13.65
C ASP A 208 -21.34 -15.17 -13.18
N ARG A 209 -21.77 -14.52 -12.11
CA ARG A 209 -23.15 -14.64 -11.58
C ARG A 209 -23.75 -13.27 -11.39
N TRP A 210 -24.97 -13.11 -11.85
CA TRP A 210 -25.69 -11.85 -11.85
C TRP A 210 -26.75 -11.81 -10.75
N PHE A 211 -26.86 -10.67 -10.09
CA PHE A 211 -27.75 -10.46 -8.95
C PHE A 211 -28.45 -9.10 -9.06
N SER A 212 -29.71 -9.06 -8.62
CA SER A 212 -30.39 -7.80 -8.31
C SER A 212 -29.84 -7.17 -7.00
N PRO A 213 -30.12 -5.90 -6.71
CA PRO A 213 -29.74 -5.29 -5.44
C PRO A 213 -30.25 -6.05 -4.21
N ASP A 214 -31.50 -6.51 -4.24
CA ASP A 214 -32.11 -7.23 -3.13
C ASP A 214 -31.45 -8.59 -2.89
N GLU A 215 -31.01 -9.27 -3.96
CA GLU A 215 -30.30 -10.55 -3.86
C GLU A 215 -28.88 -10.35 -3.32
N VAL A 216 -28.18 -9.27 -3.70
CA VAL A 216 -26.83 -8.96 -3.24
C VAL A 216 -26.77 -8.75 -1.73
N GLU A 217 -27.79 -8.08 -1.14
CA GLU A 217 -27.85 -7.84 0.30
C GLU A 217 -27.96 -9.14 1.11
N GLN A 218 -28.49 -10.20 0.50
CA GLN A 218 -28.68 -11.51 1.12
C GLN A 218 -27.50 -12.47 0.90
N GLN A 219 -26.55 -12.09 0.05
CA GLN A 219 -25.42 -12.95 -0.31
C GLN A 219 -24.18 -12.68 0.57
N SER A 220 -23.44 -13.78 0.80
CA SER A 220 -22.07 -13.72 1.31
C SER A 220 -21.14 -14.06 0.17
N PHE A 221 -20.40 -13.08 -0.36
CA PHE A 221 -19.47 -13.30 -1.46
C PHE A 221 -18.12 -13.76 -0.91
N GLU A 222 -17.73 -14.99 -1.25
CA GLU A 222 -16.44 -15.54 -0.89
C GLU A 222 -15.31 -14.63 -1.42
N GLY A 223 -14.33 -14.33 -0.59
CA GLY A 223 -13.17 -13.51 -0.95
C GLY A 223 -13.36 -11.99 -0.83
N LEU A 224 -14.59 -11.47 -0.79
CA LEU A 224 -14.81 -10.03 -0.62
C LEU A 224 -14.96 -9.59 0.85
N TYR A 225 -15.31 -10.47 1.77
CA TYR A 225 -15.47 -10.14 3.20
C TYR A 225 -14.15 -10.04 3.96
N TYR A 226 -13.02 -10.48 3.39
CA TYR A 226 -11.69 -10.23 3.97
C TYR A 226 -11.32 -8.74 4.01
N PHE A 227 -12.10 -7.88 3.35
CA PHE A 227 -11.83 -6.47 3.16
C PHE A 227 -12.87 -5.54 3.80
N ARG A 228 -13.77 -6.07 4.64
CA ARG A 228 -14.79 -5.28 5.37
C ARG A 228 -14.36 -4.89 6.76
#